data_5450e1fd7cf9828a4cbc6e9777037784
#
_entry.id   5450e1fd7cf9828a4cbc6e9777037784
#
_cell.length_a   1.000
_cell.length_b   1.000
_cell.length_c   1.000
_cell.angle_alpha   90.00
_cell.angle_beta   90.00
_cell.angle_gamma   90.00
#
_symmetry.space_group_name_H-M   'P 1'
#
loop_
_entity.id
_entity.type
_entity.pdbx_description
1 polymer ?
#
loop_
_entity_poly.entity_id
_entity_poly.type
_entity_poly.pdbx_seq_one_letter_code
_entity_poly.pdbx_strand_id
1 'polypeptide(L)'
;MKKLKIAFTIITTGLLGRTEIMAQSNTIKTSPALEVGVVHHRKVNVNGLGVFYRESGPAGAPTILLLHGYPTSSHMFRNLIPLLNNKYHIIAPDLPGFGYTDLPDRTTYTYTFENLAKTMQGFIDELGLKRFAIYVFDYGAPTGFRLALANPEKITGIISQNGNAYVEGLSTGWNPIQKYWENDTQENRDALRSFYSKEGTEFQYFTGVTDSSLIAPEAYILDQHFLDRPESAEIQLDLLKDYKTNVELYPSFQKYFRTNKPKLLAVWGDKDPFFLPAGAEAYKKDIPDATVKFYNTGHFALETHVQEIGNDILKFLSTLPK
;
A
#
# COMPACT_ATOMS: atom_id res chain seq x y z
N MET A 1 -23.47 -70.87 1.43
CA MET A 1 -22.65 -69.94 2.21
C MET A 1 -21.22 -70.51 2.28
N LYS A 2 -20.34 -70.11 1.37
CA LYS A 2 -18.95 -70.61 1.28
C LYS A 2 -18.04 -69.55 1.84
N LYS A 3 -17.29 -69.88 2.91
CA LYS A 3 -16.24 -69.06 3.52
C LYS A 3 -14.97 -69.25 2.70
N LEU A 4 -14.43 -68.16 2.20
CA LEU A 4 -13.13 -68.13 1.53
C LEU A 4 -12.05 -67.79 2.59
N LYS A 5 -11.12 -68.69 2.80
CA LYS A 5 -9.92 -68.50 3.62
C LYS A 5 -8.78 -68.04 2.68
N ILE A 6 -8.22 -66.88 2.96
CA ILE A 6 -7.01 -66.41 2.30
C ILE A 6 -5.83 -66.64 3.28
N ALA A 7 -4.87 -67.43 2.83
CA ALA A 7 -3.61 -67.70 3.56
C ALA A 7 -2.59 -66.62 3.23
N PHE A 8 -1.96 -66.04 4.26
CA PHE A 8 -0.80 -65.15 4.11
C PHE A 8 0.48 -66.01 4.21
N THR A 9 1.26 -66.00 3.15
CA THR A 9 2.64 -66.54 3.16
C THR A 9 3.59 -65.38 3.42
N ILE A 10 4.33 -65.47 4.53
CA ILE A 10 5.40 -64.52 4.87
C ILE A 10 6.69 -65.08 4.24
N ILE A 11 7.29 -64.37 3.30
CA ILE A 11 8.64 -64.60 2.81
C ILE A 11 9.57 -63.58 3.43
N THR A 12 10.44 -64.01 4.34
CA THR A 12 11.55 -63.23 4.88
C THR A 12 12.75 -63.40 3.97
N THR A 13 13.16 -62.35 3.27
CA THR A 13 14.49 -62.25 2.67
C THR A 13 15.18 -61.00 3.21
N GLY A 14 16.22 -61.21 4.00
CA GLY A 14 17.12 -60.18 4.43
C GLY A 14 17.96 -59.64 3.30
N LEU A 15 18.07 -58.32 3.23
CA LEU A 15 19.11 -57.66 2.42
C LEU A 15 19.75 -56.53 3.22
N LEU A 16 21.06 -56.59 3.24
CA LEU A 16 22.02 -55.67 3.85
C LEU A 16 21.79 -54.20 3.37
N GLY A 17 21.81 -53.29 4.33
CA GLY A 17 21.69 -51.89 4.06
C GLY A 17 22.84 -51.28 3.27
N ARG A 18 22.51 -50.52 2.25
CA ARG A 18 23.30 -49.41 1.75
C ARG A 18 22.52 -48.15 2.04
N THR A 19 23.02 -47.35 2.99
CA THR A 19 22.57 -45.99 3.24
C THR A 19 23.05 -45.12 2.08
N GLU A 20 22.20 -44.89 1.09
CA GLU A 20 22.40 -43.80 0.14
C GLU A 20 21.95 -42.51 0.80
N ILE A 21 22.93 -41.65 1.12
CA ILE A 21 22.69 -40.26 1.50
C ILE A 21 22.19 -39.55 0.23
N MET A 22 20.86 -39.39 0.10
CA MET A 22 20.26 -38.54 -0.91
C MET A 22 20.61 -37.10 -0.57
N ALA A 23 21.57 -36.53 -1.27
CA ALA A 23 21.79 -35.10 -1.29
C ALA A 23 20.52 -34.44 -1.82
N GLN A 24 19.76 -33.77 -0.93
CA GLN A 24 18.70 -32.87 -1.35
C GLN A 24 19.35 -31.71 -2.10
N SER A 25 19.29 -31.74 -3.42
CA SER A 25 19.57 -30.58 -4.24
C SER A 25 18.49 -29.51 -3.92
N ASN A 26 18.89 -28.47 -3.22
CA ASN A 26 18.12 -27.24 -3.12
C ASN A 26 18.05 -26.63 -4.53
N THR A 27 17.12 -27.10 -5.32
CA THR A 27 16.71 -26.41 -6.54
C THR A 27 16.06 -25.11 -6.07
N ILE A 28 16.80 -24.02 -6.22
CA ILE A 28 16.24 -22.67 -6.16
C ILE A 28 15.11 -22.67 -7.19
N LYS A 29 13.85 -22.72 -6.71
CA LYS A 29 12.69 -22.50 -7.56
C LYS A 29 12.78 -21.08 -8.06
N THR A 30 13.35 -20.87 -9.23
CA THR A 30 13.19 -19.63 -9.97
C THR A 30 11.69 -19.44 -10.18
N SER A 31 11.11 -18.39 -9.61
CA SER A 31 9.74 -18.01 -9.92
C SER A 31 9.61 -17.93 -11.45
N PRO A 32 8.53 -18.44 -12.03
CA PRO A 32 8.32 -18.31 -13.46
C PRO A 32 8.39 -16.83 -13.84
N ALA A 33 9.02 -16.54 -14.98
CA ALA A 33 9.08 -15.18 -15.50
C ALA A 33 7.66 -14.62 -15.57
N LEU A 34 7.45 -13.43 -14.97
CA LEU A 34 6.15 -12.77 -15.00
C LEU A 34 5.82 -12.41 -16.45
N GLU A 35 4.65 -12.84 -16.92
CA GLU A 35 4.16 -12.47 -18.24
C GLU A 35 3.81 -10.98 -18.27
N VAL A 36 4.25 -10.29 -19.31
CA VAL A 36 3.92 -8.87 -19.52
C VAL A 36 2.40 -8.72 -19.66
N GLY A 37 1.81 -7.79 -18.90
CA GLY A 37 0.37 -7.54 -18.93
C GLY A 37 -0.47 -8.36 -17.95
N VAL A 38 0.09 -9.43 -17.36
CA VAL A 38 -0.63 -10.24 -16.35
C VAL A 38 -0.44 -9.64 -14.96
N VAL A 39 -1.51 -9.55 -14.20
CA VAL A 39 -1.50 -9.16 -12.78
C VAL A 39 -1.68 -10.41 -11.93
N HIS A 40 -0.68 -10.74 -11.13
CA HIS A 40 -0.74 -11.84 -10.18
C HIS A 40 -1.23 -11.33 -8.83
N HIS A 41 -2.10 -12.10 -8.19
CA HIS A 41 -2.61 -11.87 -6.84
C HIS A 41 -1.94 -12.85 -5.91
N ARG A 42 -1.12 -12.36 -4.99
CA ARG A 42 -0.24 -13.17 -4.15
C ARG A 42 -0.42 -12.85 -2.67
N LYS A 43 0.10 -13.72 -1.83
CA LYS A 43 0.20 -13.50 -0.39
C LYS A 43 1.56 -13.97 0.09
N VAL A 44 2.21 -13.19 0.94
CA VAL A 44 3.47 -13.52 1.59
C VAL A 44 3.31 -13.39 3.10
N ASN A 45 3.94 -14.30 3.84
CA ASN A 45 3.94 -14.24 5.30
C ASN A 45 5.02 -13.27 5.78
N VAL A 46 4.61 -12.27 6.57
CA VAL A 46 5.49 -11.30 7.22
C VAL A 46 5.30 -11.42 8.73
N ASN A 47 6.22 -12.10 9.41
CA ASN A 47 6.17 -12.30 10.86
C ASN A 47 4.84 -12.87 11.38
N GLY A 48 4.24 -13.81 10.64
CA GLY A 48 2.97 -14.45 10.97
C GLY A 48 1.74 -13.77 10.36
N LEU A 49 1.88 -12.59 9.76
CA LEU A 49 0.82 -11.89 9.05
C LEU A 49 0.88 -12.18 7.54
N GLY A 50 -0.19 -12.69 6.98
CA GLY A 50 -0.31 -12.88 5.53
C GLY A 50 -0.62 -11.55 4.84
N VAL A 51 0.38 -10.95 4.19
CA VAL A 51 0.24 -9.70 3.42
C VAL A 51 -0.14 -10.03 1.97
N PHE A 52 -1.31 -9.59 1.54
CA PHE A 52 -1.74 -9.69 0.15
C PHE A 52 -1.07 -8.60 -0.68
N TYR A 53 -0.74 -8.93 -1.94
CA TYR A 53 -0.23 -7.96 -2.90
C TYR A 53 -0.55 -8.33 -4.35
N ARG A 54 -0.58 -7.31 -5.20
CA ARG A 54 -0.61 -7.45 -6.65
C ARG A 54 0.80 -7.32 -7.18
N GLU A 55 1.15 -8.19 -8.13
CA GLU A 55 2.47 -8.20 -8.77
C GLU A 55 2.30 -8.28 -10.29
N SER A 56 3.04 -7.45 -11.02
CA SER A 56 2.96 -7.41 -12.47
C SER A 56 4.25 -6.85 -13.10
N GLY A 57 4.48 -7.19 -14.36
CA GLY A 57 5.62 -6.69 -15.14
C GLY A 57 6.89 -7.53 -14.99
N PRO A 58 7.96 -7.24 -15.78
CA PRO A 58 9.16 -8.05 -15.80
C PRO A 58 9.92 -7.99 -14.47
N ALA A 59 10.21 -9.15 -13.86
CA ALA A 59 10.88 -9.23 -12.54
C ALA A 59 12.28 -8.57 -12.51
N GLY A 60 12.95 -8.45 -13.64
CA GLY A 60 14.26 -7.77 -13.76
C GLY A 60 14.18 -6.28 -14.07
N ALA A 61 12.98 -5.73 -14.24
CA ALA A 61 12.79 -4.31 -14.49
C ALA A 61 12.90 -3.47 -13.20
N PRO A 62 13.12 -2.15 -13.29
CA PRO A 62 13.07 -1.28 -12.13
C PRO A 62 11.75 -1.41 -11.39
N THR A 63 11.82 -1.58 -10.06
CA THR A 63 10.64 -1.86 -9.24
C THR A 63 9.96 -0.58 -8.77
N ILE A 64 8.62 -0.62 -8.72
CA ILE A 64 7.77 0.40 -8.10
C ILE A 64 6.92 -0.26 -7.03
N LEU A 65 7.03 0.23 -5.80
CA LEU A 65 6.19 -0.14 -4.67
C LEU A 65 5.02 0.86 -4.58
N LEU A 66 3.79 0.38 -4.76
CA LEU A 66 2.57 1.19 -4.74
C LEU A 66 1.88 1.04 -3.38
N LEU A 67 1.88 2.09 -2.57
CA LEU A 67 1.27 2.12 -1.24
C LEU A 67 -0.02 2.93 -1.28
N HIS A 68 -1.14 2.23 -1.09
CA HIS A 68 -2.48 2.82 -1.01
C HIS A 68 -2.73 3.48 0.35
N GLY A 69 -3.89 4.11 0.50
CA GLY A 69 -4.34 4.69 1.75
C GLY A 69 -5.78 4.31 2.12
N TYR A 70 -6.41 5.15 2.92
CA TYR A 70 -7.79 4.98 3.38
C TYR A 70 -8.79 5.52 2.33
N PRO A 71 -9.95 4.92 2.15
CA PRO A 71 -10.40 3.63 2.71
C PRO A 71 -10.05 2.41 1.83
N THR A 72 -9.21 2.58 0.84
CA THR A 72 -9.00 1.65 -0.27
C THR A 72 -7.97 0.55 0.01
N SER A 73 -7.55 -0.13 -1.03
CA SER A 73 -6.55 -1.21 -1.04
C SER A 73 -5.72 -1.11 -2.33
N SER A 74 -4.86 -2.08 -2.59
CA SER A 74 -4.16 -2.18 -3.89
C SER A 74 -5.10 -2.20 -5.10
N HIS A 75 -6.41 -2.37 -4.88
CA HIS A 75 -7.43 -2.30 -5.93
C HIS A 75 -7.47 -0.92 -6.62
N MET A 76 -7.15 0.16 -5.92
CA MET A 76 -7.08 1.50 -6.51
C MET A 76 -6.12 1.59 -7.70
N PHE A 77 -5.10 0.72 -7.74
CA PHE A 77 -4.09 0.71 -8.79
C PHE A 77 -4.46 -0.16 -10.00
N ARG A 78 -5.66 -0.77 -10.04
CA ARG A 78 -6.09 -1.71 -11.08
C ARG A 78 -5.97 -1.15 -12.50
N ASN A 79 -6.26 0.15 -12.67
CA ASN A 79 -6.17 0.82 -13.96
C ASN A 79 -4.79 1.45 -14.23
N LEU A 80 -3.98 1.71 -13.18
CA LEU A 80 -2.63 2.25 -13.31
C LEU A 80 -1.60 1.15 -13.66
N ILE A 81 -1.71 -0.02 -13.02
CA ILE A 81 -0.77 -1.14 -13.23
C ILE A 81 -0.58 -1.47 -14.72
N PRO A 82 -1.66 -1.61 -15.55
CA PRO A 82 -1.50 -1.93 -16.97
C PRO A 82 -0.75 -0.87 -17.78
N LEU A 83 -0.75 0.38 -17.34
CA LEU A 83 -0.01 1.45 -18.00
C LEU A 83 1.50 1.38 -17.75
N LEU A 84 1.91 0.78 -16.63
CA LEU A 84 3.30 0.77 -16.17
C LEU A 84 4.01 -0.57 -16.39
N ASN A 85 3.28 -1.68 -16.36
CA ASN A 85 3.84 -3.03 -16.23
C ASN A 85 4.58 -3.57 -17.49
N ASN A 86 4.55 -2.85 -18.60
CA ASN A 86 5.38 -3.18 -19.77
C ASN A 86 6.87 -2.81 -19.57
N LYS A 87 7.17 -1.90 -18.63
CA LYS A 87 8.51 -1.34 -18.44
C LYS A 87 9.02 -1.48 -17.00
N TYR A 88 8.14 -1.67 -16.06
CA TYR A 88 8.44 -1.67 -14.62
C TYR A 88 7.89 -2.92 -13.93
N HIS A 89 8.59 -3.39 -12.91
CA HIS A 89 8.11 -4.40 -12.01
C HIS A 89 7.27 -3.73 -10.93
N ILE A 90 5.99 -4.05 -10.86
CA ILE A 90 5.01 -3.40 -10.00
C ILE A 90 4.68 -4.31 -8.83
N ILE A 91 4.78 -3.78 -7.62
CA ILE A 91 4.40 -4.43 -6.37
C ILE A 91 3.44 -3.50 -5.64
N ALA A 92 2.22 -3.98 -5.38
CA ALA A 92 1.17 -3.21 -4.72
C ALA A 92 0.57 -4.03 -3.56
N PRO A 93 1.10 -3.91 -2.33
CA PRO A 93 0.54 -4.59 -1.16
C PRO A 93 -0.75 -3.93 -0.68
N ASP A 94 -1.59 -4.70 0.02
CA ASP A 94 -2.63 -4.18 0.89
C ASP A 94 -2.03 -3.97 2.29
N LEU A 95 -2.15 -2.77 2.84
CA LEU A 95 -1.67 -2.44 4.17
C LEU A 95 -2.43 -3.24 5.24
N PRO A 96 -1.82 -3.54 6.41
CA PRO A 96 -2.55 -4.16 7.53
C PRO A 96 -3.79 -3.35 7.92
N GLY A 97 -4.92 -4.04 8.05
CA GLY A 97 -6.21 -3.39 8.30
C GLY A 97 -7.03 -3.12 7.03
N PHE A 98 -6.48 -3.42 5.84
CA PHE A 98 -7.10 -3.11 4.55
C PHE A 98 -7.13 -4.33 3.61
N GLY A 99 -8.04 -4.28 2.63
CA GLY A 99 -8.09 -5.19 1.51
C GLY A 99 -8.09 -6.68 1.92
N TYR A 100 -7.27 -7.47 1.22
CA TYR A 100 -7.14 -8.93 1.41
C TYR A 100 -5.97 -9.34 2.32
N THR A 101 -5.22 -8.39 2.87
CA THR A 101 -4.24 -8.66 3.94
C THR A 101 -4.97 -9.19 5.16
N ASP A 102 -4.37 -10.15 5.88
CA ASP A 102 -4.97 -10.70 7.09
C ASP A 102 -5.32 -9.57 8.06
N LEU A 103 -6.42 -9.75 8.77
CA LEU A 103 -6.94 -8.78 9.73
C LEU A 103 -6.77 -9.35 11.15
N PRO A 104 -5.58 -9.26 11.76
CA PRO A 104 -5.37 -9.75 13.10
C PRO A 104 -6.19 -8.94 14.11
N ASP A 105 -6.55 -9.60 15.21
CA ASP A 105 -7.22 -8.97 16.34
C ASP A 105 -6.37 -7.83 16.92
N ARG A 106 -7.02 -6.73 17.33
CA ARG A 106 -6.39 -5.53 17.90
C ARG A 106 -5.60 -5.80 19.18
N THR A 107 -5.86 -6.92 19.87
CA THR A 107 -5.08 -7.36 21.03
C THR A 107 -3.76 -8.02 20.66
N THR A 108 -3.63 -8.52 19.42
CA THR A 108 -2.44 -9.19 18.91
C THR A 108 -1.62 -8.33 17.94
N TYR A 109 -2.25 -7.38 17.28
CA TYR A 109 -1.61 -6.43 16.38
C TYR A 109 -2.09 -5.01 16.70
N THR A 110 -1.18 -4.16 17.18
CA THR A 110 -1.49 -2.76 17.44
C THR A 110 -1.46 -1.99 16.11
N TYR A 111 -2.61 -1.46 15.71
CA TYR A 111 -2.75 -0.69 14.46
C TYR A 111 -2.26 0.74 14.66
N THR A 112 -0.98 0.95 14.30
CA THR A 112 -0.29 2.24 14.28
C THR A 112 0.49 2.39 12.97
N PHE A 113 0.75 3.61 12.52
CA PHE A 113 1.56 3.84 11.32
C PHE A 113 2.98 3.31 11.44
N GLU A 114 3.52 3.29 12.66
CA GLU A 114 4.81 2.66 12.95
C GLU A 114 4.76 1.15 12.66
N ASN A 115 3.72 0.45 13.11
CA ASN A 115 3.57 -0.98 12.86
C ASN A 115 3.19 -1.29 11.41
N LEU A 116 2.41 -0.43 10.74
CA LEU A 116 2.19 -0.54 9.31
C LEU A 116 3.53 -0.47 8.56
N ALA A 117 4.36 0.52 8.89
CA ALA A 117 5.68 0.68 8.27
C ALA A 117 6.62 -0.51 8.58
N LYS A 118 6.62 -1.04 9.81
CA LYS A 118 7.38 -2.24 10.18
C LYS A 118 6.92 -3.47 9.41
N THR A 119 5.62 -3.65 9.23
CA THR A 119 5.08 -4.75 8.42
C THR A 119 5.50 -4.59 6.96
N MET A 120 5.43 -3.39 6.41
CA MET A 120 5.90 -3.12 5.05
C MET A 120 7.42 -3.25 4.91
N GLN A 121 8.20 -2.97 5.96
CA GLN A 121 9.63 -3.27 5.96
C GLN A 121 9.88 -4.78 5.86
N GLY A 122 9.23 -5.58 6.69
CA GLY A 122 9.31 -7.04 6.59
C GLY A 122 8.85 -7.55 5.23
N PHE A 123 7.80 -6.96 4.65
CA PHE A 123 7.33 -7.30 3.30
C PHE A 123 8.39 -7.04 2.21
N ILE A 124 9.06 -5.89 2.28
CA ILE A 124 10.16 -5.54 1.36
C ILE A 124 11.31 -6.54 1.50
N ASP A 125 11.64 -6.93 2.73
CA ASP A 125 12.76 -7.84 3.01
C ASP A 125 12.42 -9.28 2.57
N GLU A 126 11.19 -9.76 2.80
CA GLU A 126 10.73 -11.08 2.33
C GLU A 126 10.72 -11.18 0.78
N LEU A 127 10.36 -10.12 0.08
CA LEU A 127 10.43 -10.07 -1.37
C LEU A 127 11.84 -9.76 -1.91
N GLY A 128 12.81 -9.48 -1.04
CA GLY A 128 14.18 -9.17 -1.43
C GLY A 128 14.34 -7.88 -2.23
N LEU A 129 13.45 -6.90 -2.07
CA LEU A 129 13.49 -5.64 -2.81
C LEU A 129 14.70 -4.80 -2.37
N LYS A 130 15.61 -4.51 -3.31
CA LYS A 130 16.87 -3.81 -3.04
C LYS A 130 16.79 -2.31 -3.33
N ARG A 131 16.19 -1.95 -4.46
CA ARG A 131 16.01 -0.57 -4.92
C ARG A 131 14.67 -0.45 -5.61
N PHE A 132 13.90 0.58 -5.27
CA PHE A 132 12.57 0.79 -5.84
C PHE A 132 12.15 2.25 -5.74
N ALA A 133 11.29 2.69 -6.66
CA ALA A 133 10.52 3.91 -6.49
C ALA A 133 9.33 3.60 -5.59
N ILE A 134 8.92 4.57 -4.76
CA ILE A 134 7.68 4.47 -4.00
C ILE A 134 6.60 5.37 -4.63
N TYR A 135 5.42 4.80 -4.76
CA TYR A 135 4.20 5.57 -4.96
C TYR A 135 3.45 5.57 -3.63
N VAL A 136 3.07 6.73 -3.16
CA VAL A 136 2.37 6.90 -1.89
C VAL A 136 1.08 7.67 -2.08
N PHE A 137 0.00 7.18 -1.47
CA PHE A 137 -1.31 7.80 -1.47
C PHE A 137 -1.86 7.81 -0.04
N ASP A 138 -2.37 8.96 0.44
CA ASP A 138 -3.05 9.10 1.74
C ASP A 138 -2.24 8.42 2.88
N TYR A 139 -2.75 7.37 3.57
CA TYR A 139 -2.02 6.60 4.60
C TYR A 139 -0.75 5.90 4.07
N GLY A 140 -0.70 5.65 2.78
CA GLY A 140 0.53 5.19 2.13
C GLY A 140 1.67 6.18 2.21
N ALA A 141 1.38 7.51 2.34
CA ALA A 141 2.42 8.53 2.46
C ALA A 141 3.19 8.43 3.79
N PRO A 142 2.59 8.50 4.98
CA PRO A 142 3.32 8.35 6.22
C PRO A 142 3.96 6.96 6.37
N THR A 143 3.37 5.91 5.78
CA THR A 143 3.95 4.57 5.74
C THR A 143 5.20 4.55 4.85
N GLY A 144 5.11 5.04 3.62
CA GLY A 144 6.22 5.08 2.66
C GLY A 144 7.35 6.02 3.08
N PHE A 145 7.03 7.14 3.73
CA PHE A 145 8.06 8.06 4.24
C PHE A 145 8.82 7.48 5.44
N ARG A 146 8.17 6.67 6.30
CA ARG A 146 8.88 5.88 7.33
C ARG A 146 9.84 4.87 6.71
N LEU A 147 9.42 4.18 5.63
CA LEU A 147 10.31 3.29 4.88
C LEU A 147 11.48 4.05 4.26
N ALA A 148 11.25 5.25 3.73
CA ALA A 148 12.30 6.09 3.17
C ALA A 148 13.28 6.60 4.24
N LEU A 149 12.81 6.92 5.44
CA LEU A 149 13.67 7.25 6.57
C LEU A 149 14.55 6.07 6.99
N ALA A 150 13.98 4.85 7.00
CA ALA A 150 14.69 3.64 7.42
C ALA A 150 15.67 3.12 6.36
N ASN A 151 15.41 3.38 5.07
CA ASN A 151 16.18 2.84 3.95
C ASN A 151 16.40 3.89 2.85
N PRO A 152 17.06 5.00 3.15
CA PRO A 152 17.20 6.09 2.18
C PRO A 152 17.92 5.66 0.89
N GLU A 153 18.80 4.68 0.97
CA GLU A 153 19.57 4.14 -0.16
C GLU A 153 18.75 3.24 -1.09
N LYS A 154 17.63 2.67 -0.60
CA LYS A 154 16.74 1.83 -1.41
C LYS A 154 15.78 2.66 -2.28
N ILE A 155 15.51 3.92 -1.93
CA ILE A 155 14.51 4.77 -2.59
C ILE A 155 15.12 5.45 -3.81
N THR A 156 14.65 5.09 -5.00
CA THR A 156 15.12 5.68 -6.27
C THR A 156 14.36 6.94 -6.68
N GLY A 157 13.14 7.12 -6.18
CA GLY A 157 12.29 8.28 -6.41
C GLY A 157 10.94 8.14 -5.71
N ILE A 158 10.22 9.24 -5.60
CA ILE A 158 8.94 9.32 -4.90
C ILE A 158 7.86 9.86 -5.84
N ILE A 159 6.74 9.16 -5.91
CA ILE A 159 5.50 9.63 -6.53
C ILE A 159 4.50 9.80 -5.40
N SER A 160 4.02 11.03 -5.17
CA SER A 160 3.06 11.33 -4.12
C SER A 160 1.72 11.75 -4.73
N GLN A 161 0.72 10.89 -4.64
CA GLN A 161 -0.66 11.25 -4.96
C GLN A 161 -1.39 11.64 -3.67
N ASN A 162 -1.77 12.91 -3.55
CA ASN A 162 -2.50 13.40 -2.36
C ASN A 162 -1.91 12.87 -1.04
N GLY A 163 -0.59 12.64 -1.05
CA GLY A 163 0.20 12.12 0.05
C GLY A 163 0.93 13.26 0.77
N ASN A 164 0.47 13.61 1.97
CA ASN A 164 0.88 14.81 2.65
C ASN A 164 2.06 14.59 3.61
N ALA A 165 2.95 15.60 3.71
CA ALA A 165 4.07 15.67 4.66
C ALA A 165 4.26 17.09 5.26
N TYR A 166 3.23 17.92 5.16
CA TYR A 166 3.28 19.33 5.54
C TYR A 166 1.97 19.75 6.19
N VAL A 167 2.04 20.57 7.24
CA VAL A 167 0.83 21.06 7.93
C VAL A 167 -0.05 21.93 7.01
N GLU A 168 0.54 22.59 6.02
CA GLU A 168 -0.17 23.40 5.03
C GLU A 168 -1.10 22.57 4.14
N GLY A 169 -0.88 21.26 4.05
CA GLY A 169 -1.73 20.36 3.31
C GLY A 169 -2.96 19.88 4.07
N LEU A 170 -3.06 20.11 5.37
CA LEU A 170 -4.21 19.68 6.17
C LEU A 170 -5.37 20.69 6.05
N SER A 171 -6.52 20.20 5.59
CA SER A 171 -7.74 21.02 5.49
C SER A 171 -8.47 21.14 6.83
N THR A 172 -9.52 21.93 6.88
CA THR A 172 -10.46 21.99 8.02
C THR A 172 -11.21 20.67 8.24
N GLY A 173 -11.24 19.76 7.26
CA GLY A 173 -11.77 18.41 7.43
C GLY A 173 -11.05 17.59 8.52
N TRP A 174 -9.83 18.00 8.88
CA TRP A 174 -9.07 17.37 9.98
C TRP A 174 -9.49 17.88 11.37
N ASN A 175 -10.27 18.94 11.50
CA ASN A 175 -10.61 19.51 12.81
C ASN A 175 -11.24 18.50 13.78
N PRO A 176 -12.21 17.64 13.40
CA PRO A 176 -12.75 16.63 14.32
C PRO A 176 -11.71 15.59 14.75
N ILE A 177 -10.78 15.24 13.84
CA ILE A 177 -9.71 14.29 14.10
C ILE A 177 -8.69 14.92 15.05
N GLN A 178 -8.31 16.18 14.85
CA GLN A 178 -7.42 16.94 15.74
C GLN A 178 -8.03 17.09 17.14
N LYS A 179 -9.34 17.36 17.23
CA LYS A 179 -10.05 17.38 18.50
C LYS A 179 -9.92 16.03 19.24
N TYR A 180 -10.00 14.91 18.53
CA TYR A 180 -9.79 13.59 19.13
C TYR A 180 -8.33 13.38 19.57
N TRP A 181 -7.32 13.93 18.86
CA TRP A 181 -5.93 13.89 19.27
C TRP A 181 -5.64 14.68 20.55
N GLU A 182 -6.32 15.82 20.73
CA GLU A 182 -6.20 16.69 21.89
C GLU A 182 -6.91 16.13 23.12
N ASN A 183 -8.07 15.52 22.88
CA ASN A 183 -8.92 14.99 23.94
C ASN A 183 -9.46 13.60 23.57
N ASP A 184 -8.75 12.57 24.02
CA ASP A 184 -9.04 11.16 23.78
C ASP A 184 -10.23 10.68 24.63
N THR A 185 -11.43 11.09 24.24
CA THR A 185 -12.68 10.65 24.85
C THR A 185 -13.47 9.74 23.91
N GLN A 186 -14.32 8.90 24.49
CA GLN A 186 -15.22 8.05 23.71
C GLN A 186 -16.15 8.91 22.83
N GLU A 187 -16.60 10.08 23.30
CA GLU A 187 -17.43 11.01 22.52
C GLU A 187 -16.71 11.48 21.25
N ASN A 188 -15.43 11.92 21.36
CA ASN A 188 -14.65 12.37 20.22
C ASN A 188 -14.31 11.20 19.27
N ARG A 189 -14.08 10.00 19.81
CA ARG A 189 -13.90 8.79 19.01
C ARG A 189 -15.15 8.46 18.21
N ASP A 190 -16.32 8.45 18.86
CA ASP A 190 -17.58 8.09 18.22
C ASP A 190 -18.04 9.12 17.18
N ALA A 191 -17.68 10.41 17.36
CA ALA A 191 -17.94 11.46 16.38
C ALA A 191 -17.27 11.20 15.02
N LEU A 192 -16.21 10.36 14.97
CA LEU A 192 -15.50 10.02 13.75
C LEU A 192 -16.07 8.79 13.02
N ARG A 193 -17.06 8.08 13.59
CA ARG A 193 -17.61 6.87 13.00
C ARG A 193 -18.27 7.08 11.64
N SER A 194 -18.79 8.29 11.39
CA SER A 194 -19.38 8.63 10.10
C SER A 194 -18.40 8.56 8.92
N PHE A 195 -17.09 8.65 9.17
CA PHE A 195 -16.08 8.45 8.12
C PHE A 195 -16.09 7.04 7.53
N TYR A 196 -16.58 6.04 8.28
CA TYR A 196 -16.57 4.61 7.93
C TYR A 196 -17.93 4.12 7.41
N SER A 197 -18.92 5.03 7.33
CA SER A 197 -20.20 4.70 6.71
C SER A 197 -20.08 4.70 5.19
N LYS A 198 -21.08 4.11 4.53
CA LYS A 198 -21.18 4.16 3.07
C LYS A 198 -21.13 5.61 2.55
N GLU A 199 -21.84 6.51 3.20
CA GLU A 199 -21.85 7.93 2.84
C GLU A 199 -20.48 8.58 3.02
N GLY A 200 -19.73 8.17 4.06
CA GLY A 200 -18.35 8.61 4.29
C GLY A 200 -17.39 8.11 3.18
N THR A 201 -17.55 6.87 2.75
CA THR A 201 -16.78 6.32 1.62
C THR A 201 -17.15 7.03 0.31
N GLU A 202 -18.43 7.17 0.01
CA GLU A 202 -18.91 7.89 -1.18
C GLU A 202 -18.42 9.35 -1.17
N PHE A 203 -18.47 10.04 -0.02
CA PHE A 203 -17.96 11.40 0.11
C PHE A 203 -16.51 11.52 -0.36
N GLN A 204 -15.63 10.57 0.00
CA GLN A 204 -14.22 10.59 -0.39
C GLN A 204 -14.02 10.37 -1.89
N TYR A 205 -14.85 9.52 -2.52
CA TYR A 205 -14.77 9.23 -3.94
C TYR A 205 -15.36 10.33 -4.83
N PHE A 206 -16.47 10.96 -4.39
CA PHE A 206 -17.23 11.88 -5.25
C PHE A 206 -16.94 13.35 -5.00
N THR A 207 -16.43 13.73 -3.81
CA THR A 207 -16.14 15.13 -3.52
C THR A 207 -15.04 15.68 -4.42
N GLY A 208 -15.29 16.82 -5.06
CA GLY A 208 -14.36 17.46 -5.99
C GLY A 208 -14.35 16.87 -7.40
N VAL A 209 -15.08 15.78 -7.65
CA VAL A 209 -15.18 15.16 -8.98
C VAL A 209 -16.18 15.93 -9.85
N THR A 210 -15.79 16.28 -11.06
CA THR A 210 -16.62 17.02 -12.02
C THR A 210 -17.62 16.13 -12.74
N ASP A 211 -17.16 14.93 -13.14
CA ASP A 211 -17.97 13.91 -13.81
C ASP A 211 -17.98 12.63 -12.98
N SER A 212 -19.04 12.44 -12.20
CA SER A 212 -19.21 11.28 -11.33
C SER A 212 -19.36 9.96 -12.10
N SER A 213 -19.69 10.00 -13.39
CA SER A 213 -19.80 8.79 -14.23
C SER A 213 -18.44 8.09 -14.46
N LEU A 214 -17.34 8.78 -14.17
CA LEU A 214 -15.99 8.21 -14.25
C LEU A 214 -15.62 7.37 -13.01
N ILE A 215 -16.36 7.49 -11.91
CA ILE A 215 -16.10 6.70 -10.70
C ILE A 215 -16.71 5.31 -10.87
N ALA A 216 -15.85 4.31 -10.94
CA ALA A 216 -16.28 2.92 -11.08
C ALA A 216 -16.98 2.44 -9.79
N PRO A 217 -18.22 1.90 -9.86
CA PRO A 217 -18.95 1.45 -8.67
C PRO A 217 -18.18 0.40 -7.85
N GLU A 218 -17.48 -0.51 -8.52
CA GLU A 218 -16.67 -1.55 -7.88
C GLU A 218 -15.54 -0.99 -7.03
N ALA A 219 -15.11 0.27 -7.21
CA ALA A 219 -14.08 0.89 -6.40
C ALA A 219 -14.60 1.12 -4.97
N TYR A 220 -15.57 2.03 -4.81
CA TYR A 220 -16.07 2.39 -3.48
C TYR A 220 -16.94 1.31 -2.83
N ILE A 221 -17.62 0.45 -3.63
CA ILE A 221 -18.40 -0.68 -3.09
C ILE A 221 -17.47 -1.75 -2.50
N LEU A 222 -16.34 -2.05 -3.16
CA LEU A 222 -15.36 -3.01 -2.63
C LEU A 222 -14.70 -2.47 -1.36
N ASP A 223 -14.35 -1.19 -1.33
CA ASP A 223 -13.76 -0.56 -0.16
C ASP A 223 -14.74 -0.59 1.02
N GLN A 224 -16.01 -0.24 0.80
CA GLN A 224 -17.05 -0.34 1.83
C GLN A 224 -17.23 -1.77 2.33
N HIS A 225 -17.20 -2.77 1.43
CA HIS A 225 -17.25 -4.17 1.83
C HIS A 225 -16.12 -4.55 2.82
N PHE A 226 -14.91 -4.02 2.63
CA PHE A 226 -13.81 -4.24 3.58
C PHE A 226 -14.00 -3.46 4.88
N LEU A 227 -14.54 -2.25 4.84
CA LEU A 227 -14.85 -1.46 6.03
C LEU A 227 -15.98 -2.08 6.88
N ASP A 228 -16.93 -2.78 6.25
CA ASP A 228 -18.04 -3.45 6.93
C ASP A 228 -17.62 -4.74 7.67
N ARG A 229 -16.37 -5.17 7.55
CA ARG A 229 -15.86 -6.33 8.30
C ARG A 229 -15.90 -6.06 9.81
N PRO A 230 -16.16 -7.09 10.64
CA PRO A 230 -16.04 -6.95 12.09
C PRO A 230 -14.71 -6.30 12.49
N GLU A 231 -14.72 -5.44 13.49
CA GLU A 231 -13.58 -4.67 14.03
C GLU A 231 -12.94 -3.65 13.07
N SER A 232 -13.28 -3.63 11.78
CA SER A 232 -12.63 -2.74 10.81
C SER A 232 -12.80 -1.27 11.20
N ALA A 233 -13.98 -0.84 11.62
CA ALA A 233 -14.23 0.54 12.09
C ALA A 233 -13.35 0.90 13.30
N GLU A 234 -13.18 -0.02 14.26
CA GLU A 234 -12.33 0.21 15.43
C GLU A 234 -10.85 0.33 15.05
N ILE A 235 -10.40 -0.50 14.11
CA ILE A 235 -9.04 -0.43 13.55
C ILE A 235 -8.80 0.92 12.90
N GLN A 236 -9.74 1.40 12.11
CA GLN A 236 -9.61 2.69 11.43
C GLN A 236 -9.64 3.87 12.41
N LEU A 237 -10.44 3.78 13.47
CA LEU A 237 -10.45 4.78 14.58
C LEU A 237 -9.11 4.79 15.32
N ASP A 238 -8.47 3.64 15.52
CA ASP A 238 -7.13 3.57 16.11
C ASP A 238 -6.09 4.24 15.20
N LEU A 239 -6.15 3.98 13.89
CA LEU A 239 -5.28 4.63 12.90
C LEU A 239 -5.52 6.15 12.82
N LEU A 240 -6.77 6.63 12.87
CA LEU A 240 -7.05 8.08 12.92
C LEU A 240 -6.46 8.72 14.19
N LYS A 241 -6.55 8.03 15.33
CA LYS A 241 -5.92 8.51 16.56
C LYS A 241 -4.40 8.57 16.41
N ASP A 242 -3.79 7.50 15.89
CA ASP A 242 -2.34 7.40 15.70
C ASP A 242 -1.83 8.34 14.61
N TYR A 243 -2.68 8.85 13.72
CA TYR A 243 -2.27 9.79 12.65
C TYR A 243 -1.56 11.04 13.22
N LYS A 244 -1.83 11.42 14.46
CA LYS A 244 -1.09 12.46 15.18
C LYS A 244 0.42 12.26 15.09
N THR A 245 0.89 11.02 15.23
CA THR A 245 2.30 10.67 15.14
C THR A 245 2.91 10.95 13.76
N ASN A 246 2.08 10.95 12.70
CA ASN A 246 2.54 11.31 11.36
C ASN A 246 2.83 12.80 11.27
N VAL A 247 1.94 13.64 11.82
CA VAL A 247 2.12 15.10 11.85
C VAL A 247 3.35 15.46 12.70
N GLU A 248 3.55 14.78 13.82
CA GLU A 248 4.75 14.93 14.65
C GLU A 248 6.04 14.55 13.91
N LEU A 249 5.95 13.62 12.94
CA LEU A 249 7.09 13.20 12.11
C LEU A 249 7.31 14.04 10.85
N TYR A 250 6.43 14.97 10.50
CA TYR A 250 6.63 15.82 9.33
C TYR A 250 7.99 16.51 9.30
N PRO A 251 8.52 17.09 10.41
CA PRO A 251 9.88 17.65 10.41
C PRO A 251 10.96 16.64 10.05
N SER A 252 10.81 15.37 10.41
CA SER A 252 11.74 14.29 10.08
C SER A 252 11.66 13.91 8.60
N PHE A 253 10.46 13.82 8.02
CA PHE A 253 10.26 13.61 6.59
C PHE A 253 10.86 14.77 5.77
N GLN A 254 10.60 16.00 6.17
CA GLN A 254 11.14 17.20 5.55
C GLN A 254 12.66 17.24 5.63
N LYS A 255 13.26 16.84 6.78
CA LYS A 255 14.71 16.69 6.91
C LYS A 255 15.26 15.65 5.93
N TYR A 256 14.59 14.49 5.79
CA TYR A 256 14.97 13.48 4.80
C TYR A 256 14.93 14.07 3.39
N PHE A 257 13.89 14.79 3.01
CA PHE A 257 13.77 15.44 1.69
C PHE A 257 14.94 16.42 1.43
N ARG A 258 15.28 17.26 2.39
CA ARG A 258 16.43 18.20 2.27
C ARG A 258 17.76 17.50 2.15
N THR A 259 17.95 16.43 2.94
CA THR A 259 19.25 15.75 3.03
C THR A 259 19.48 14.81 1.85
N ASN A 260 18.49 13.99 1.52
CA ASN A 260 18.60 12.96 0.49
C ASN A 260 18.20 13.44 -0.91
N LYS A 261 17.45 14.54 -1.00
CA LYS A 261 16.99 15.18 -2.25
C LYS A 261 16.46 14.16 -3.26
N PRO A 262 15.52 13.28 -2.85
CA PRO A 262 14.96 12.31 -3.78
C PRO A 262 14.27 13.06 -4.93
N LYS A 263 14.34 12.52 -6.14
CA LYS A 263 13.42 12.99 -7.19
C LYS A 263 12.00 12.76 -6.74
N LEU A 264 11.14 13.77 -6.91
CA LEU A 264 9.75 13.70 -6.46
C LEU A 264 8.81 14.25 -7.54
N LEU A 265 7.75 13.46 -7.79
CA LEU A 265 6.58 13.86 -8.56
C LEU A 265 5.37 13.86 -7.64
N ALA A 266 4.76 15.02 -7.41
CA ALA A 266 3.45 15.12 -6.79
C ALA A 266 2.37 15.18 -7.88
N VAL A 267 1.43 14.24 -7.86
CA VAL A 267 0.21 14.19 -8.67
C VAL A 267 -0.97 14.39 -7.72
N TRP A 268 -1.80 15.41 -7.96
CA TRP A 268 -2.72 15.84 -6.91
C TRP A 268 -4.08 16.23 -7.47
N GLY A 269 -5.15 15.67 -6.90
CA GLY A 269 -6.50 16.19 -7.12
C GLY A 269 -6.63 17.53 -6.39
N ASP A 270 -6.82 18.62 -7.15
CA ASP A 270 -6.82 19.99 -6.61
C ASP A 270 -8.05 20.34 -5.78
N LYS A 271 -9.07 19.48 -5.80
CA LYS A 271 -10.31 19.59 -5.04
C LYS A 271 -10.43 18.57 -3.91
N ASP A 272 -9.31 18.00 -3.48
CA ASP A 272 -9.27 17.06 -2.35
C ASP A 272 -9.80 17.76 -1.06
N PRO A 273 -10.84 17.19 -0.40
CA PRO A 273 -11.39 17.77 0.81
C PRO A 273 -10.48 17.60 2.04
N PHE A 274 -9.49 16.71 1.99
CA PHE A 274 -8.61 16.41 3.12
C PHE A 274 -7.21 16.99 2.96
N PHE A 275 -6.59 16.81 1.78
CA PHE A 275 -5.22 17.24 1.52
C PHE A 275 -5.20 18.33 0.46
N LEU A 276 -5.02 19.56 0.92
CA LEU A 276 -5.04 20.75 0.08
C LEU A 276 -3.87 20.80 -0.92
N PRO A 277 -4.02 21.48 -2.07
CA PRO A 277 -2.94 21.75 -3.02
C PRO A 277 -1.68 22.37 -2.41
N ALA A 278 -1.84 23.14 -1.32
CA ALA A 278 -0.73 23.72 -0.57
C ALA A 278 0.25 22.67 -0.01
N GLY A 279 -0.24 21.44 0.30
CA GLY A 279 0.61 20.32 0.70
C GLY A 279 1.50 19.82 -0.44
N ALA A 280 0.98 19.77 -1.66
CA ALA A 280 1.76 19.42 -2.84
C ALA A 280 2.84 20.47 -3.16
N GLU A 281 2.47 21.75 -3.14
CA GLU A 281 3.42 22.84 -3.37
C GLU A 281 4.51 22.93 -2.27
N ALA A 282 4.16 22.53 -1.04
CA ALA A 282 5.08 22.58 0.08
C ALA A 282 6.30 21.63 -0.10
N TYR A 283 6.21 20.57 -0.92
CA TYR A 283 7.37 19.74 -1.25
C TYR A 283 8.53 20.54 -1.82
N LYS A 284 8.25 21.60 -2.59
CA LYS A 284 9.29 22.47 -3.18
C LYS A 284 10.12 23.24 -2.15
N LYS A 285 9.66 23.36 -0.90
CA LYS A 285 10.43 23.96 0.20
C LYS A 285 11.69 23.16 0.51
N ASP A 286 11.58 21.84 0.42
CA ASP A 286 12.62 20.89 0.80
C ASP A 286 13.27 20.19 -0.41
N ILE A 287 12.53 20.11 -1.53
CA ILE A 287 12.96 19.57 -2.83
C ILE A 287 12.63 20.61 -3.90
N PRO A 288 13.47 21.64 -4.14
CA PRO A 288 13.17 22.71 -5.09
C PRO A 288 12.83 22.22 -6.50
N ASP A 289 13.42 21.08 -6.92
CA ASP A 289 13.20 20.45 -8.22
C ASP A 289 12.00 19.50 -8.25
N ALA A 290 11.18 19.46 -7.20
CA ALA A 290 9.97 18.64 -7.16
C ALA A 290 9.02 19.08 -8.29
N THR A 291 8.53 18.10 -9.05
CA THR A 291 7.50 18.32 -10.04
C THR A 291 6.13 18.19 -9.38
N VAL A 292 5.29 19.22 -9.50
CA VAL A 292 3.92 19.22 -8.99
C VAL A 292 2.95 19.32 -10.16
N LYS A 293 1.96 18.44 -10.18
CA LYS A 293 0.89 18.36 -11.18
C LYS A 293 -0.46 18.34 -10.49
N PHE A 294 -1.35 19.22 -10.91
CA PHE A 294 -2.73 19.25 -10.43
C PHE A 294 -3.69 18.71 -11.49
N TYR A 295 -4.69 17.99 -11.02
CA TYR A 295 -5.78 17.45 -11.82
C TYR A 295 -7.11 17.94 -11.24
N ASN A 296 -8.04 18.34 -12.13
CA ASN A 296 -9.34 18.88 -11.74
C ASN A 296 -10.28 17.80 -11.17
N THR A 297 -9.96 17.29 -10.00
CA THR A 297 -10.67 16.19 -9.34
C THR A 297 -10.42 16.20 -7.82
N GLY A 298 -11.12 15.30 -7.11
CA GLY A 298 -10.97 15.09 -5.66
C GLY A 298 -9.82 14.17 -5.28
N HIS A 299 -9.99 13.51 -4.14
CA HIS A 299 -8.98 12.68 -3.48
C HIS A 299 -8.51 11.50 -4.34
N PHE A 300 -9.45 10.76 -4.97
CA PHE A 300 -9.17 9.58 -5.79
C PHE A 300 -8.86 9.93 -7.25
N ALA A 301 -7.79 10.71 -7.48
CA ALA A 301 -7.43 11.21 -8.80
C ALA A 301 -7.22 10.10 -9.85
N LEU A 302 -6.82 8.88 -9.46
CA LEU A 302 -6.69 7.74 -10.37
C LEU A 302 -8.03 7.23 -10.93
N GLU A 303 -9.15 7.51 -10.30
CA GLU A 303 -10.46 7.10 -10.85
C GLU A 303 -10.81 7.91 -12.10
N THR A 304 -10.43 9.18 -12.13
CA THR A 304 -10.84 10.13 -13.17
C THR A 304 -9.73 10.49 -14.16
N HIS A 305 -8.46 10.45 -13.75
CA HIS A 305 -7.31 10.94 -14.54
C HIS A 305 -6.18 9.91 -14.67
N VAL A 306 -6.50 8.60 -14.63
CA VAL A 306 -5.48 7.55 -14.61
C VAL A 306 -4.53 7.62 -15.82
N GLN A 307 -5.04 8.00 -16.99
CA GLN A 307 -4.23 8.03 -18.21
C GLN A 307 -3.21 9.18 -18.19
N GLU A 308 -3.64 10.38 -17.77
CA GLU A 308 -2.77 11.54 -17.64
C GLU A 308 -1.72 11.32 -16.54
N ILE A 309 -2.16 10.85 -15.38
CA ILE A 309 -1.29 10.52 -14.25
C ILE A 309 -0.29 9.42 -14.65
N GLY A 310 -0.74 8.36 -15.32
CA GLY A 310 0.11 7.28 -15.80
C GLY A 310 1.20 7.78 -16.77
N ASN A 311 0.85 8.68 -17.69
CA ASN A 311 1.81 9.30 -18.61
C ASN A 311 2.84 10.17 -17.88
N ASP A 312 2.41 10.98 -16.90
CA ASP A 312 3.32 11.80 -16.09
C ASP A 312 4.24 10.93 -15.24
N ILE A 313 3.73 9.83 -14.69
CA ILE A 313 4.54 8.83 -13.95
C ILE A 313 5.58 8.18 -14.87
N LEU A 314 5.20 7.71 -16.08
CA LEU A 314 6.13 7.11 -17.03
C LEU A 314 7.26 8.06 -17.41
N LYS A 315 6.93 9.35 -17.65
CA LYS A 315 7.90 10.39 -17.92
C LYS A 315 8.85 10.59 -16.72
N PHE A 316 8.32 10.70 -15.52
CA PHE A 316 9.10 10.84 -14.29
C PHE A 316 10.02 9.65 -14.06
N LEU A 317 9.51 8.42 -14.11
CA LEU A 317 10.27 7.19 -13.89
C LEU A 317 11.43 7.04 -14.89
N SER A 318 11.27 7.53 -16.12
CA SER A 318 12.34 7.50 -17.13
C SER A 318 13.54 8.36 -16.76
N THR A 319 13.40 9.28 -15.80
CA THR A 319 14.48 10.14 -15.29
C THR A 319 15.21 9.55 -14.08
N LEU A 320 14.68 8.47 -13.49
CA LEU A 320 15.28 7.85 -12.31
C LEU A 320 16.50 6.99 -12.69
N PRO A 321 17.46 6.78 -11.75
CA PRO A 321 18.54 5.86 -11.97
C PRO A 321 18.00 4.43 -12.11
N LYS A 322 18.56 3.69 -13.07
CA LYS A 322 18.23 2.27 -13.32
C LYS A 322 18.85 1.36 -12.26
#